data_f823174ea9811875a7dfc1e7cba669db
#
_entry.id   f823174ea9811875a7dfc1e7cba669db
#
_cell.length_a   1.000
_cell.length_b   1.000
_cell.length_c   1.000
_cell.angle_alpha   90.00
_cell.angle_beta   90.00
_cell.angle_gamma   90.00
#
_symmetry.space_group_name_H-M   'P 1'
#
loop_
_entity.id
_entity.type
_entity.pdbx_description
1 polymer ?
#
loop_
_entity_poly.entity_id
_entity_poly.type
_entity_poly.pdbx_seq_one_letter_code
_entity_poly.pdbx_strand_id
1 'polypeptide(L)'
;MSASPISPPRQDWARLVGESIKQHGVWHTYSKLLEARRAYPDDLSLRGYVEILRNNIVKELLAHPKGVNAVPKLSAEFLTNFDRFNLSAQEGYLISLIDGRMDISKLMILSPFDPFTTLFNLAKLQQERAITIPQ
;
A
#
# COMPACT_ATOMS: atom_id res chain seq x y z
N MET A 1 16.29 -35.06 -5.92
CA MET A 1 15.80 -34.51 -5.60
C MET A 1 15.05 -33.79 -5.94
N SER A 2 14.45 -33.64 -5.68
CA SER A 2 13.56 -32.93 -6.14
C SER A 2 13.61 -31.65 -5.70
N ALA A 3 13.97 -30.84 -6.47
CA ALA A 3 13.78 -29.47 -6.21
C ALA A 3 12.34 -29.27 -5.89
N SER A 4 12.10 -28.54 -4.88
CA SER A 4 10.74 -28.19 -4.58
C SER A 4 10.20 -27.40 -5.74
N PRO A 5 9.05 -27.79 -6.30
CA PRO A 5 8.44 -27.01 -7.34
C PRO A 5 7.90 -25.69 -6.83
N ILE A 6 7.90 -25.51 -5.51
CA ILE A 6 7.28 -24.35 -4.90
C ILE A 6 8.18 -23.13 -4.96
N SER A 7 9.47 -23.32 -4.77
CA SER A 7 10.39 -22.19 -4.74
C SER A 7 11.35 -22.29 -5.92
N PRO A 8 11.22 -21.43 -6.93
CA PRO A 8 12.16 -21.47 -8.05
C PRO A 8 13.53 -21.09 -7.52
N PRO A 9 14.49 -22.02 -7.62
CA PRO A 9 15.83 -21.72 -7.15
C PRO A 9 16.40 -20.57 -7.96
N ARG A 10 17.08 -19.67 -7.29
CA ARG A 10 17.78 -18.59 -7.94
C ARG A 10 16.88 -17.68 -8.76
N GLN A 11 15.64 -17.55 -8.32
CA GLN A 11 14.74 -16.58 -8.95
C GLN A 11 15.36 -15.19 -8.79
N ASP A 12 15.51 -14.49 -9.88
CA ASP A 12 16.09 -13.14 -9.85
C ASP A 12 14.99 -12.12 -9.57
N TRP A 13 14.60 -12.04 -8.32
CA TRP A 13 13.54 -11.13 -7.91
C TRP A 13 13.91 -9.67 -8.16
N ALA A 14 15.21 -9.32 -7.98
CA ALA A 14 15.64 -7.94 -8.20
C ALA A 14 15.36 -7.50 -9.63
N ARG A 15 15.69 -8.34 -10.62
CA ARG A 15 15.47 -8.00 -12.01
C ARG A 15 13.98 -7.95 -12.33
N LEU A 16 13.23 -8.95 -11.86
CA LEU A 16 11.80 -9.02 -12.13
C LEU A 16 11.06 -7.84 -11.52
N VAL A 17 11.42 -7.47 -10.29
CA VAL A 17 10.80 -6.32 -9.61
C VAL A 17 11.13 -5.04 -10.36
N GLY A 18 12.40 -4.84 -10.71
CA GLY A 18 12.81 -3.64 -11.43
C GLY A 18 12.11 -3.48 -12.77
N GLU A 19 12.01 -4.57 -13.53
CA GLU A 19 11.33 -4.55 -14.83
C GLU A 19 9.83 -4.28 -14.65
N SER A 20 9.20 -4.92 -13.69
CA SER A 20 7.78 -4.74 -13.44
C SER A 20 7.45 -3.30 -13.04
N ILE A 21 8.27 -2.70 -12.19
CA ILE A 21 8.05 -1.31 -11.78
C ILE A 21 8.14 -0.38 -12.98
N LYS A 22 9.12 -0.60 -13.87
CA LYS A 22 9.26 0.22 -15.07
C LYS A 22 8.06 0.10 -16.01
N GLN A 23 7.52 -1.10 -16.15
CA GLN A 23 6.43 -1.36 -17.11
C GLN A 23 5.05 -1.07 -16.53
N HIS A 24 4.86 -1.34 -15.24
CA HIS A 24 3.50 -1.35 -14.65
C HIS A 24 3.38 -0.52 -13.39
N GLY A 25 4.46 0.00 -12.84
CA GLY A 25 4.42 0.82 -11.65
C GLY A 25 4.51 0.02 -10.36
N VAL A 26 4.67 0.73 -9.24
CA VAL A 26 4.96 0.12 -7.94
C VAL A 26 3.76 -0.67 -7.39
N TRP A 27 2.54 -0.16 -7.55
CA TRP A 27 1.36 -0.83 -6.99
C TRP A 27 1.07 -2.15 -7.69
N HIS A 28 1.18 -2.17 -9.02
CA HIS A 28 1.00 -3.41 -9.78
C HIS A 28 2.05 -4.44 -9.35
N THR A 29 3.30 -4.02 -9.25
CA THR A 29 4.39 -4.89 -8.83
C THR A 29 4.15 -5.43 -7.42
N TYR A 30 3.71 -4.56 -6.51
CA TYR A 30 3.39 -4.97 -5.16
C TYR A 30 2.32 -6.06 -5.13
N SER A 31 1.24 -5.90 -5.91
CA SER A 31 0.20 -6.91 -6.01
C SER A 31 0.73 -8.24 -6.50
N LYS A 32 1.60 -8.20 -7.52
CA LYS A 32 2.19 -9.42 -8.07
C LYS A 32 3.09 -10.11 -7.06
N LEU A 33 3.84 -9.33 -6.28
CA LEU A 33 4.69 -9.92 -5.24
C LEU A 33 3.87 -10.57 -4.12
N LEU A 34 2.71 -10.00 -3.78
CA LEU A 34 1.84 -10.62 -2.80
C LEU A 34 1.32 -11.96 -3.30
N GLU A 35 0.97 -12.07 -4.58
CA GLU A 35 0.57 -13.34 -5.17
C GLU A 35 1.72 -14.35 -5.12
N ALA A 36 2.92 -13.91 -5.51
CA ALA A 36 4.10 -14.77 -5.48
C ALA A 36 4.41 -15.24 -4.07
N ARG A 37 4.21 -14.39 -3.07
CA ARG A 37 4.47 -14.75 -1.67
C ARG A 37 3.56 -15.86 -1.19
N ARG A 38 2.34 -15.92 -1.69
CA ARG A 38 1.44 -17.03 -1.38
C ARG A 38 1.96 -18.35 -1.92
N ALA A 39 2.57 -18.32 -3.10
CA ALA A 39 3.13 -19.52 -3.72
C ALA A 39 4.48 -19.90 -3.11
N TYR A 40 5.26 -18.92 -2.66
CA TYR A 40 6.62 -19.15 -2.14
C TYR A 40 6.77 -18.50 -0.76
N PRO A 41 6.03 -19.00 0.26
CA PRO A 41 5.97 -18.31 1.56
C PRO A 41 7.29 -18.30 2.32
N ASP A 42 8.22 -19.19 2.00
CA ASP A 42 9.49 -19.28 2.70
C ASP A 42 10.63 -18.60 1.98
N ASP A 43 10.34 -17.92 0.86
CA ASP A 43 11.36 -17.21 0.10
C ASP A 43 11.65 -15.87 0.77
N LEU A 44 12.80 -15.80 1.46
CA LEU A 44 13.16 -14.62 2.23
C LEU A 44 13.45 -13.41 1.35
N SER A 45 14.05 -13.63 0.17
CA SER A 45 14.30 -12.53 -0.77
C SER A 45 12.98 -11.90 -1.21
N LEU A 46 12.02 -12.74 -1.54
CA LEU A 46 10.70 -12.26 -1.96
C LEU A 46 10.04 -11.44 -0.86
N ARG A 47 10.08 -11.93 0.38
CA ARG A 47 9.52 -11.20 1.52
C ARG A 47 10.21 -9.86 1.70
N GLY A 48 11.53 -9.83 1.50
CA GLY A 48 12.29 -8.59 1.57
C GLY A 48 11.85 -7.58 0.53
N TYR A 49 11.61 -8.01 -0.70
CA TYR A 49 11.14 -7.10 -1.75
C TYR A 49 9.74 -6.58 -1.47
N VAL A 50 8.87 -7.40 -0.89
CA VAL A 50 7.55 -6.92 -0.46
C VAL A 50 7.71 -5.76 0.51
N GLU A 51 8.60 -5.89 1.50
CA GLU A 51 8.81 -4.82 2.48
C GLU A 51 9.45 -3.58 1.86
N ILE A 52 10.38 -3.76 0.92
CA ILE A 52 10.98 -2.63 0.22
C ILE A 52 9.91 -1.83 -0.52
N LEU A 53 8.99 -2.51 -1.20
CA LEU A 53 7.93 -1.80 -1.92
C LEU A 53 6.97 -1.10 -0.96
N ARG A 54 6.63 -1.73 0.17
CA ARG A 54 5.79 -1.09 1.17
C ARG A 54 6.42 0.19 1.68
N ASN A 55 7.73 0.15 1.96
CA ASN A 55 8.45 1.34 2.40
C ASN A 55 8.45 2.42 1.33
N ASN A 56 8.64 2.05 0.07
CA ASN A 56 8.62 3.01 -1.02
C ASN A 56 7.24 3.67 -1.18
N ILE A 57 6.19 2.89 -1.02
CA ILE A 57 4.82 3.40 -1.09
C ILE A 57 4.59 4.45 0.00
N VAL A 58 5.03 4.17 1.22
CA VAL A 58 4.88 5.13 2.32
C VAL A 58 5.74 6.38 2.07
N LYS A 59 6.95 6.21 1.55
CA LYS A 59 7.80 7.35 1.22
C LYS A 59 7.14 8.26 0.18
N GLU A 60 6.50 7.67 -0.82
CA GLU A 60 5.78 8.44 -1.82
C GLU A 60 4.65 9.26 -1.21
N LEU A 61 3.90 8.65 -0.30
CA LEU A 61 2.84 9.37 0.41
C LEU A 61 3.41 10.58 1.15
N LEU A 62 4.53 10.37 1.86
CA LEU A 62 5.14 11.43 2.67
C LEU A 62 5.92 12.44 1.84
N ALA A 63 6.13 12.17 0.56
CA ALA A 63 6.76 13.13 -0.37
C ALA A 63 5.83 14.26 -0.76
N HIS A 64 4.56 14.21 -0.35
CA HIS A 64 3.63 15.32 -0.54
C HIS A 64 4.23 16.61 0.02
N PRO A 65 4.03 17.76 -0.64
CA PRO A 65 4.60 19.02 -0.15
C PRO A 65 4.32 19.35 1.31
N LYS A 66 3.17 18.92 1.81
CA LYS A 66 2.80 19.15 3.22
C LYS A 66 3.15 17.99 4.13
N GLY A 67 3.66 16.88 3.58
CA GLY A 67 4.04 15.72 4.37
C GLY A 67 2.91 15.26 5.27
N VAL A 68 3.20 15.06 6.56
CA VAL A 68 2.18 14.60 7.52
C VAL A 68 1.16 15.69 7.86
N ASN A 69 1.37 16.92 7.40
CA ASN A 69 0.38 18.00 7.59
C ASN A 69 -0.64 18.06 6.47
N ALA A 70 -0.54 17.20 5.46
CA ALA A 70 -1.55 17.09 4.42
C ALA A 70 -2.86 16.58 5.01
N VAL A 71 -3.98 17.04 4.45
CA VAL A 71 -5.30 16.71 4.98
C VAL A 71 -6.04 15.82 3.98
N PRO A 72 -6.18 14.52 4.28
CA PRO A 72 -6.95 13.63 3.43
C PRO A 72 -8.44 13.95 3.45
N LYS A 73 -9.11 13.72 2.33
CA LYS A 73 -10.54 13.91 2.20
C LYS A 73 -11.15 12.72 1.49
N LEU A 74 -12.36 12.37 1.83
CA LEU A 74 -13.10 11.36 1.08
C LEU A 74 -13.33 11.88 -0.34
N SER A 75 -13.13 11.01 -1.32
CA SER A 75 -13.31 11.40 -2.71
C SER A 75 -14.79 11.47 -3.07
N ALA A 76 -15.12 12.24 -4.10
CA ALA A 76 -16.48 12.25 -4.63
C ALA A 76 -16.88 10.87 -5.13
N GLU A 77 -15.93 10.16 -5.72
CA GLU A 77 -16.16 8.81 -6.21
C GLU A 77 -16.57 7.87 -5.07
N PHE A 78 -15.88 7.95 -3.92
CA PHE A 78 -16.23 7.13 -2.78
C PHE A 78 -17.59 7.50 -2.22
N LEU A 79 -17.87 8.80 -2.10
CA LEU A 79 -19.12 9.27 -1.54
C LEU A 79 -20.35 8.87 -2.37
N THR A 80 -20.18 8.78 -3.70
CA THR A 80 -21.30 8.41 -4.58
C THR A 80 -21.41 6.91 -4.80
N ASN A 81 -20.33 6.16 -4.67
CA ASN A 81 -20.31 4.73 -5.00
C ASN A 81 -19.54 3.92 -3.96
N PHE A 82 -19.74 4.21 -2.67
CA PHE A 82 -18.93 3.56 -1.63
C PHE A 82 -19.07 2.03 -1.64
N ASP A 83 -20.19 1.50 -2.12
CA ASP A 83 -20.42 0.07 -2.16
C ASP A 83 -19.56 -0.65 -3.22
N ARG A 84 -18.95 0.10 -4.13
CA ARG A 84 -18.06 -0.47 -5.14
C ARG A 84 -16.64 -0.67 -4.63
N PHE A 85 -16.32 -0.10 -3.46
CA PHE A 85 -15.00 -0.20 -2.89
C PHE A 85 -14.91 -1.41 -1.99
N ASN A 86 -13.90 -2.25 -2.23
CA ASN A 86 -13.69 -3.45 -1.45
C ASN A 86 -12.62 -3.17 -0.39
N LEU A 87 -13.04 -2.54 0.69
CA LEU A 87 -12.12 -2.10 1.74
C LEU A 87 -11.84 -3.21 2.75
N SER A 88 -10.59 -3.28 3.20
CA SER A 88 -10.24 -4.13 4.33
C SER A 88 -10.81 -3.50 5.61
N ALA A 89 -10.79 -4.26 6.71
CA ALA A 89 -11.26 -3.75 7.99
C ALA A 89 -10.44 -2.53 8.43
N GLN A 90 -9.12 -2.57 8.21
CA GLN A 90 -8.26 -1.44 8.57
C GLN A 90 -8.57 -0.21 7.72
N GLU A 91 -8.77 -0.41 6.43
CA GLU A 91 -9.13 0.69 5.53
C GLU A 91 -10.48 1.30 5.92
N GLY A 92 -11.46 0.45 6.21
CA GLY A 92 -12.77 0.92 6.63
C GLY A 92 -12.72 1.74 7.91
N TYR A 93 -11.89 1.30 8.85
CA TYR A 93 -11.71 2.06 10.09
C TYR A 93 -11.13 3.44 9.81
N LEU A 94 -10.07 3.50 8.98
CA LEU A 94 -9.46 4.79 8.66
C LEU A 94 -10.43 5.71 7.91
N ILE A 95 -11.23 5.17 7.01
CA ILE A 95 -12.26 5.95 6.32
C ILE A 95 -13.18 6.63 7.33
N SER A 96 -13.53 5.92 8.41
CA SER A 96 -14.43 6.46 9.43
C SER A 96 -13.83 7.64 10.19
N LEU A 97 -12.50 7.76 10.20
CA LEU A 97 -11.80 8.85 10.88
C LEU A 97 -11.60 10.07 9.98
N ILE A 98 -11.70 9.90 8.67
CA ILE A 98 -11.39 10.98 7.73
C ILE A 98 -12.57 11.93 7.61
N ASP A 99 -12.39 13.14 8.13
CA ASP A 99 -13.45 14.15 8.15
C ASP A 99 -13.13 15.37 7.26
N GLY A 100 -12.01 15.33 6.53
CA GLY A 100 -11.61 16.43 5.67
C GLY A 100 -10.96 17.59 6.41
N ARG A 101 -10.74 17.45 7.71
CA ARG A 101 -10.13 18.49 8.54
C ARG A 101 -8.84 18.03 9.22
N MET A 102 -8.77 16.74 9.55
CA MET A 102 -7.60 16.21 10.24
C MET A 102 -6.49 15.91 9.26
N ASP A 103 -5.28 16.32 9.60
CA ASP A 103 -4.11 15.98 8.81
C ASP A 103 -3.65 14.55 9.12
N ILE A 104 -2.67 14.09 8.36
CA ILE A 104 -2.15 12.72 8.50
C ILE A 104 -1.59 12.51 9.91
N SER A 105 -0.92 13.52 10.47
CA SER A 105 -0.33 13.36 11.80
C SER A 105 -1.39 13.09 12.87
N LYS A 106 -2.54 13.75 12.77
CA LYS A 106 -3.64 13.50 13.72
C LYS A 106 -4.28 12.15 13.48
N LEU A 107 -4.44 11.76 12.23
CA LEU A 107 -4.97 10.44 11.91
C LEU A 107 -4.08 9.35 12.49
N MET A 108 -2.76 9.54 12.45
CA MET A 108 -1.82 8.58 13.04
C MET A 108 -1.99 8.47 14.55
N ILE A 109 -2.28 9.59 15.22
CA ILE A 109 -2.50 9.59 16.65
C ILE A 109 -3.81 8.87 17.02
N LEU A 110 -4.86 9.10 16.25
CA LEU A 110 -6.18 8.51 16.53
C LEU A 110 -6.30 7.06 16.07
N SER A 111 -5.47 6.66 15.13
CA SER A 111 -5.51 5.30 14.59
C SER A 111 -5.07 4.29 15.65
N PRO A 112 -5.75 3.14 15.76
CA PRO A 112 -5.32 2.07 16.65
C PRO A 112 -4.15 1.26 16.09
N PHE A 113 -3.77 1.53 14.82
CA PHE A 113 -2.69 0.80 14.17
C PHE A 113 -1.38 1.53 14.36
N ASP A 114 -0.26 0.82 14.19
CA ASP A 114 1.05 1.47 14.26
C ASP A 114 1.18 2.51 13.15
N PRO A 115 2.10 3.47 13.30
CA PRO A 115 2.24 4.55 12.32
C PRO A 115 2.46 4.07 10.89
N PHE A 116 3.31 3.07 10.70
CA PHE A 116 3.58 2.57 9.34
C PHE A 116 2.33 1.96 8.72
N THR A 117 1.60 1.13 9.46
CA THR A 117 0.37 0.51 8.97
C THR A 117 -0.65 1.58 8.61
N THR A 118 -0.79 2.61 9.43
CA THR A 118 -1.71 3.71 9.15
C THR A 118 -1.33 4.41 7.85
N LEU A 119 -0.05 4.76 7.69
CA LEU A 119 0.42 5.45 6.49
C LEU A 119 0.26 4.57 5.25
N PHE A 120 0.58 3.30 5.35
CA PHE A 120 0.44 2.40 4.21
C PHE A 120 -1.01 2.28 3.77
N ASN A 121 -1.93 2.15 4.73
CA ASN A 121 -3.36 2.07 4.40
C ASN A 121 -3.90 3.37 3.81
N LEU A 122 -3.41 4.53 4.28
CA LEU A 122 -3.78 5.80 3.66
C LEU A 122 -3.30 5.86 2.21
N ALA A 123 -2.07 5.41 1.95
CA ALA A 123 -1.55 5.37 0.59
C ALA A 123 -2.39 4.44 -0.29
N LYS A 124 -2.81 3.31 0.26
CA LYS A 124 -3.64 2.36 -0.47
C LYS A 124 -5.01 2.95 -0.78
N LEU A 125 -5.62 3.64 0.19
CA LEU A 125 -6.90 4.31 -0.02
C LEU A 125 -6.79 5.39 -1.11
N GLN A 126 -5.68 6.11 -1.16
CA GLN A 126 -5.44 7.08 -2.20
C GLN A 126 -5.29 6.39 -3.56
N GLN A 127 -4.57 5.29 -3.61
CA GLN A 127 -4.39 4.52 -4.84
C GLN A 127 -5.73 3.99 -5.36
N GLU A 128 -6.61 3.58 -4.46
CA GLU A 128 -7.94 3.07 -4.81
C GLU A 128 -8.94 4.18 -5.11
N ARG A 129 -8.51 5.43 -4.97
CA ARG A 129 -9.34 6.61 -5.20
C ARG A 129 -10.49 6.77 -4.21
N ALA A 130 -10.37 6.14 -3.03
CA ALA A 130 -11.34 6.35 -1.97
C ALA A 130 -11.12 7.68 -1.28
N ILE A 131 -9.86 8.15 -1.23
CA ILE A 131 -9.52 9.46 -0.66
C ILE A 131 -8.67 10.25 -1.65
N THR A 132 -8.67 11.56 -1.46
CA THR A 132 -7.75 12.47 -2.14
C THR A 132 -6.93 13.18 -1.08
N ILE A 133 -5.70 13.55 -1.45
CA ILE A 133 -4.83 14.33 -0.57
C ILE A 133 -4.42 15.57 -1.34
N PRO A 134 -5.22 16.65 -1.23
CA PRO A 134 -4.99 17.86 -2.03
C PRO A 134 -3.65 18.51 -1.70
N GLN A 135 -3.07 19.17 -2.70
CA GLN A 135 -1.84 19.91 -2.53
C GLN A 135 -2.04 21.12 -1.58
#